data_545790eb95696982288ebad78531c4e3
#
_entry.id   545790eb95696982288ebad78531c4e3
#
_cell.length_a   1.000
_cell.length_b   1.000
_cell.length_c   1.000
_cell.angle_alpha   90.00
_cell.angle_beta   90.00
_cell.angle_gamma   90.00
#
_symmetry.space_group_name_H-M   'P 1'
#
loop_
_entity.id
_entity.type
_entity.pdbx_description
1 polymer ?
#
loop_
_entity_poly.entity_id
_entity_poly.type
_entity_poly.pdbx_seq_one_letter_code
_entity_poly.pdbx_strand_id
1 'polypeptide(L)'
;STPYPTLFPYTTLFRSIHKKEEKPSYSNLNSKASLNEVRSILSKHLDKGSVDNFTNLVRDYNDTVGSVGLSGDFAPFSKTDYDVEKISSLWTAKHGDFIGTNCRINTYTLLKGKIKIPQVKSDSELLFQDKDAIDKGKLFDAKDQADFEILFSRVKTEATQDVKIHAKHMEDYYKQFTFDDKARMLSVVVHDNLDGDSLFVGHVGVLVPTTDGYLFVEKLTFEEPYQAIKFASKKDCYKYLTTKYKDYTGPGLAKPFIMDNGKWVDMD
;
A
#
# COMPACT_ATOMS: atom_id res chain seq x y z
N SER A 1 45.40 -48.46 -41.45
CA SER A 1 45.01 -48.17 -40.06
C SER A 1 44.87 -46.68 -39.87
N THR A 2 43.64 -46.20 -39.93
CA THR A 2 43.26 -44.79 -39.66
C THR A 2 42.86 -44.68 -38.23
N PRO A 3 43.34 -43.70 -37.45
CA PRO A 3 42.83 -43.47 -36.09
C PRO A 3 41.59 -42.55 -36.13
N TYR A 4 40.56 -42.94 -35.40
CA TYR A 4 39.35 -42.17 -35.17
C TYR A 4 39.63 -40.97 -34.26
N PRO A 5 39.03 -39.81 -34.51
CA PRO A 5 39.09 -38.67 -33.58
C PRO A 5 38.14 -38.87 -32.41
N THR A 6 38.68 -38.72 -31.23
CA THR A 6 38.00 -38.77 -29.93
C THR A 6 37.07 -37.53 -29.79
N LEU A 7 35.77 -37.78 -29.69
CA LEU A 7 34.77 -36.79 -29.36
C LEU A 7 34.91 -36.41 -27.86
N PHE A 8 35.21 -35.15 -27.58
CA PHE A 8 35.12 -34.60 -26.24
C PHE A 8 33.64 -34.29 -25.92
N PRO A 9 33.14 -34.73 -24.76
CA PRO A 9 31.78 -34.33 -24.34
C PRO A 9 31.82 -32.88 -23.87
N TYR A 10 31.04 -32.04 -24.56
CA TYR A 10 30.72 -30.71 -24.06
C TYR A 10 29.88 -30.83 -22.78
N THR A 11 30.55 -30.71 -21.64
CA THR A 11 29.85 -30.50 -20.36
C THR A 11 29.34 -29.06 -20.34
N THR A 12 28.10 -28.91 -20.70
CA THR A 12 27.39 -27.63 -20.50
C THR A 12 27.23 -27.40 -18.99
N LEU A 13 28.11 -26.59 -18.45
CA LEU A 13 27.98 -26.07 -17.09
C LEU A 13 26.75 -25.19 -17.04
N PHE A 14 25.58 -25.75 -16.67
CA PHE A 14 24.47 -25.01 -16.17
C PHE A 14 24.91 -24.33 -14.87
N ARG A 15 25.41 -23.12 -15.00
CA ARG A 15 25.62 -22.23 -13.88
C ARG A 15 24.21 -21.82 -13.40
N SER A 16 23.66 -22.56 -12.45
CA SER A 16 22.51 -22.19 -11.68
C SER A 16 22.84 -20.85 -11.02
N ILE A 17 22.39 -19.76 -11.64
CA ILE A 17 22.45 -18.44 -11.02
C ILE A 17 21.38 -18.50 -9.93
N HIS A 18 21.78 -18.90 -8.74
CA HIS A 18 20.99 -18.66 -7.53
C HIS A 18 20.94 -17.14 -7.37
N LYS A 19 19.85 -16.53 -7.86
CA LYS A 19 19.54 -15.15 -7.57
C LYS A 19 19.39 -15.10 -6.04
N LYS A 20 20.39 -14.53 -5.36
CA LYS A 20 20.35 -14.32 -3.92
C LYS A 20 19.04 -13.57 -3.66
N GLU A 21 18.13 -14.13 -2.87
CA GLU A 21 16.91 -13.41 -2.48
C GLU A 21 17.37 -12.15 -1.76
N GLU A 22 17.33 -11.03 -2.46
CA GLU A 22 17.64 -9.74 -1.87
C GLU A 22 16.51 -9.44 -0.88
N LYS A 23 16.88 -9.30 0.40
CA LYS A 23 15.94 -8.92 1.43
C LYS A 23 15.36 -7.55 1.08
N PRO A 24 14.05 -7.33 1.27
CA PRO A 24 13.46 -6.03 1.07
C PRO A 24 14.22 -4.98 1.91
N SER A 25 14.33 -3.78 1.39
CA SER A 25 14.84 -2.64 2.13
C SER A 25 13.73 -1.61 2.35
N TYR A 26 13.74 -0.93 3.48
CA TYR A 26 12.73 0.04 3.84
C TYR A 26 13.32 1.35 4.36
N SER A 27 12.51 2.40 4.32
CA SER A 27 12.78 3.71 4.90
C SER A 27 11.48 4.34 5.39
N ASN A 28 11.53 5.10 6.48
CA ASN A 28 10.45 6.00 6.88
C ASN A 28 10.56 7.38 6.20
N LEU A 29 11.44 7.51 5.22
CA LEU A 29 11.67 8.76 4.45
C LEU A 29 12.11 9.93 5.35
N ASN A 30 12.78 9.64 6.45
CA ASN A 30 13.24 10.64 7.41
C ASN A 30 14.64 11.17 7.08
N SER A 31 15.10 11.00 5.85
CA SER A 31 16.29 11.67 5.31
C SER A 31 15.95 12.38 4.01
N LYS A 32 16.70 13.44 3.71
CA LYS A 32 16.57 14.15 2.43
C LYS A 32 16.89 13.24 1.25
N ALA A 33 17.83 12.32 1.41
CA ALA A 33 18.26 11.39 0.36
C ALA A 33 17.14 10.41 0.00
N SER A 34 16.59 9.69 0.99
CA SER A 34 15.52 8.71 0.76
C SER A 34 14.23 9.35 0.24
N LEU A 35 13.85 10.51 0.77
CA LEU A 35 12.66 11.23 0.32
C LEU A 35 12.80 11.71 -1.13
N ASN A 36 13.98 12.25 -1.51
CA ASN A 36 14.22 12.67 -2.89
C ASN A 36 14.28 11.49 -3.86
N GLU A 37 14.86 10.36 -3.45
CA GLU A 37 14.87 9.13 -4.24
C GLU A 37 13.44 8.65 -4.52
N VAL A 38 12.61 8.51 -3.48
CA VAL A 38 11.21 8.08 -3.61
C VAL A 38 10.41 9.07 -4.45
N ARG A 39 10.56 10.38 -4.21
CA ARG A 39 9.92 11.41 -5.03
C ARG A 39 10.30 11.27 -6.51
N SER A 40 11.57 11.03 -6.82
CA SER A 40 12.05 10.85 -8.20
C SER A 40 11.43 9.61 -8.85
N ILE A 41 11.34 8.48 -8.12
CA ILE A 41 10.72 7.25 -8.62
C ILE A 41 9.23 7.46 -8.87
N LEU A 42 8.50 8.00 -7.90
CA LEU A 42 7.06 8.25 -8.01
C LEU A 42 6.72 9.19 -9.16
N SER A 43 7.52 10.24 -9.37
CA SER A 43 7.29 11.24 -10.44
C SER A 43 7.43 10.70 -11.87
N LYS A 44 7.98 9.48 -12.02
CA LYS A 44 8.00 8.80 -13.34
C LYS A 44 6.65 8.17 -13.70
N HIS A 45 5.79 7.96 -12.73
CA HIS A 45 4.54 7.19 -12.87
C HIS A 45 3.29 7.94 -12.44
N LEU A 46 3.44 8.98 -11.63
CA LEU A 46 2.36 9.74 -11.00
C LEU A 46 2.42 11.22 -11.37
N ASP A 47 1.32 11.92 -11.21
CA ASP A 47 1.24 13.34 -11.46
C ASP A 47 2.12 14.11 -10.47
N LYS A 48 2.86 15.09 -10.99
CA LYS A 48 3.79 15.87 -10.18
C LYS A 48 3.13 16.52 -8.98
N GLY A 49 1.94 17.11 -9.15
CA GLY A 49 1.19 17.74 -8.06
C GLY A 49 0.81 16.75 -6.96
N SER A 50 0.39 15.53 -7.34
CA SER A 50 0.08 14.45 -6.39
C SER A 50 1.32 14.02 -5.61
N VAL A 51 2.46 13.86 -6.28
CA VAL A 51 3.73 13.51 -5.63
C VAL A 51 4.23 14.63 -4.72
N ASP A 52 4.10 15.89 -5.12
CA ASP A 52 4.48 17.04 -4.29
C ASP A 52 3.60 17.13 -3.03
N ASN A 53 2.29 16.93 -3.16
CA ASN A 53 1.37 16.89 -2.02
C ASN A 53 1.72 15.76 -1.04
N PHE A 54 1.92 14.55 -1.54
CA PHE A 54 2.37 13.41 -0.73
C PHE A 54 3.69 13.72 -0.02
N THR A 55 4.67 14.26 -0.72
CA THR A 55 5.98 14.62 -0.17
C THR A 55 5.86 15.65 0.94
N ASN A 56 4.95 16.61 0.81
CA ASN A 56 4.69 17.61 1.86
C ASN A 56 4.06 16.99 3.10
N LEU A 57 3.13 16.05 2.94
CA LEU A 57 2.54 15.29 4.04
C LEU A 57 3.59 14.46 4.78
N VAL A 58 4.50 13.81 4.05
CA VAL A 58 5.63 13.07 4.64
C VAL A 58 6.54 13.99 5.45
N ARG A 59 6.90 15.15 4.91
CA ARG A 59 7.75 16.13 5.61
C ARG A 59 7.09 16.64 6.88
N ASP A 60 5.85 17.06 6.80
CA ASP A 60 5.14 17.57 7.99
C ASP A 60 5.06 16.50 9.09
N TYR A 61 4.78 15.25 8.73
CA TYR A 61 4.77 14.14 9.68
C TYR A 61 6.17 13.91 10.27
N ASN A 62 7.19 13.76 9.45
CA ASN A 62 8.55 13.46 9.91
C ASN A 62 9.16 14.62 10.72
N ASP A 63 8.91 15.87 10.32
CA ASP A 63 9.34 17.05 11.08
C ASP A 63 8.65 17.14 12.45
N THR A 64 7.45 16.62 12.57
CA THR A 64 6.68 16.62 13.83
C THR A 64 7.13 15.50 14.76
N VAL A 65 7.32 14.27 14.24
CA VAL A 65 7.51 13.07 15.07
C VAL A 65 8.88 12.40 14.88
N GLY A 66 9.78 12.98 14.08
CA GLY A 66 11.06 12.36 13.70
C GLY A 66 11.99 11.99 14.87
N SER A 67 11.75 12.56 16.07
CA SER A 67 12.51 12.23 17.28
C SER A 67 12.20 10.84 17.86
N VAL A 68 11.21 10.10 17.31
CA VAL A 68 10.83 8.77 17.81
C VAL A 68 11.62 7.62 17.16
N GLY A 69 12.72 7.88 16.47
CA GLY A 69 13.58 6.84 15.91
C GLY A 69 13.14 6.33 14.54
N LEU A 70 12.65 7.22 13.66
CA LEU A 70 12.32 6.88 12.29
C LEU A 70 13.57 6.57 11.46
N SER A 71 13.48 5.56 10.58
CA SER A 71 14.56 5.23 9.64
C SER A 71 14.70 6.33 8.58
N GLY A 72 15.92 6.85 8.43
CA GLY A 72 16.24 7.85 7.41
C GLY A 72 16.46 7.23 6.04
N ASP A 73 17.62 6.62 5.86
CA ASP A 73 17.99 5.97 4.60
C ASP A 73 17.40 4.56 4.50
N PHE A 74 17.40 4.00 3.28
CA PHE A 74 16.99 2.62 3.08
C PHE A 74 17.94 1.65 3.79
N ALA A 75 17.36 0.76 4.60
CA ALA A 75 18.06 -0.27 5.35
C ALA A 75 17.36 -1.63 5.16
N PRO A 76 18.01 -2.76 5.43
CA PRO A 76 17.36 -4.05 5.38
C PRO A 76 16.07 -4.05 6.21
N PHE A 77 14.99 -4.62 5.64
CA PHE A 77 13.69 -4.63 6.29
C PHE A 77 13.77 -5.37 7.66
N SER A 78 13.27 -4.72 8.68
CA SER A 78 13.09 -5.29 10.01
C SER A 78 11.69 -4.92 10.53
N LYS A 79 11.13 -5.77 11.39
CA LYS A 79 9.91 -5.40 12.12
C LYS A 79 10.26 -4.24 13.06
N THR A 80 9.52 -3.15 12.95
CA THR A 80 9.71 -1.96 13.78
C THR A 80 8.45 -1.75 14.60
N ASP A 81 8.65 -1.57 15.90
CA ASP A 81 7.60 -1.13 16.81
C ASP A 81 7.80 0.38 17.04
N TYR A 82 6.75 1.15 16.80
CA TYR A 82 6.75 2.60 16.97
C TYR A 82 6.10 2.97 18.29
N ASP A 83 6.64 3.98 18.96
CA ASP A 83 6.06 4.57 20.18
C ASP A 83 4.84 5.45 19.81
N VAL A 84 3.70 4.78 19.64
CA VAL A 84 2.44 5.42 19.20
C VAL A 84 1.98 6.48 20.16
N GLU A 85 2.15 6.30 21.47
CA GLU A 85 1.75 7.29 22.49
C GLU A 85 2.57 8.57 22.34
N LYS A 86 3.89 8.43 22.19
CA LYS A 86 4.78 9.57 21.97
C LYS A 86 4.49 10.28 20.65
N ILE A 87 4.27 9.53 19.58
CA ILE A 87 3.87 10.07 18.27
C ILE A 87 2.58 10.88 18.39
N SER A 88 1.54 10.30 18.99
CA SER A 88 0.24 10.97 19.18
C SER A 88 0.39 12.25 19.99
N SER A 89 1.19 12.23 21.05
CA SER A 89 1.46 13.40 21.89
C SER A 89 2.14 14.53 21.12
N LEU A 90 3.18 14.21 20.33
CA LEU A 90 3.91 15.18 19.52
C LEU A 90 3.01 15.74 18.41
N TRP A 91 2.22 14.88 17.76
CA TRP A 91 1.32 15.28 16.72
C TRP A 91 0.23 16.24 17.23
N THR A 92 -0.46 15.86 18.31
CA THR A 92 -1.52 16.68 18.92
C THR A 92 -0.98 18.02 19.41
N ALA A 93 0.23 18.05 19.96
CA ALA A 93 0.85 19.32 20.41
C ALA A 93 1.04 20.33 19.27
N LYS A 94 1.27 19.87 18.05
CA LYS A 94 1.44 20.73 16.86
C LYS A 94 0.15 20.97 16.09
N HIS A 95 -0.68 19.95 15.93
CA HIS A 95 -1.81 19.95 15.00
C HIS A 95 -3.19 19.97 15.65
N GLY A 96 -3.25 19.95 17.00
CA GLY A 96 -4.52 20.00 17.74
C GLY A 96 -5.37 18.75 17.47
N ASP A 97 -6.62 18.97 17.07
CA ASP A 97 -7.61 17.93 16.83
C ASP A 97 -7.54 17.31 15.41
N PHE A 98 -6.65 17.77 14.54
CA PHE A 98 -6.37 17.14 13.25
C PHE A 98 -5.52 15.88 13.49
N ILE A 99 -6.11 14.71 13.34
CA ILE A 99 -5.44 13.42 13.64
C ILE A 99 -4.41 12.99 12.59
N GLY A 100 -4.20 13.78 11.54
CA GLY A 100 -3.28 13.44 10.45
C GLY A 100 -3.93 12.65 9.32
N THR A 101 -3.12 11.90 8.60
CA THR A 101 -3.54 11.13 7.42
C THR A 101 -3.24 9.64 7.61
N ASN A 102 -4.02 8.77 6.95
CA ASN A 102 -3.85 7.33 6.98
C ASN A 102 -3.48 6.74 5.60
N CYS A 103 -3.47 5.41 5.50
CA CYS A 103 -3.16 4.69 4.28
C CYS A 103 -4.07 5.07 3.10
N ARG A 104 -5.37 5.19 3.32
CA ARG A 104 -6.36 5.50 2.28
C ARG A 104 -6.22 6.93 1.76
N ILE A 105 -6.08 7.90 2.65
CA ILE A 105 -5.90 9.32 2.28
C ILE A 105 -4.63 9.50 1.45
N ASN A 106 -3.52 8.90 1.88
CA ASN A 106 -2.25 9.00 1.14
C ASN A 106 -2.26 8.26 -0.19
N THR A 107 -2.90 7.10 -0.26
CA THR A 107 -3.06 6.36 -1.51
C THR A 107 -3.90 7.15 -2.52
N TYR A 108 -5.04 7.73 -2.08
CA TYR A 108 -5.83 8.59 -2.95
C TYR A 108 -5.04 9.82 -3.42
N THR A 109 -4.32 10.48 -2.51
CA THR A 109 -3.47 11.64 -2.84
C THR A 109 -2.49 11.32 -3.97
N LEU A 110 -1.85 10.14 -3.93
CA LEU A 110 -0.92 9.71 -4.96
C LEU A 110 -1.59 9.30 -6.27
N LEU A 111 -2.71 8.58 -6.20
CA LEU A 111 -3.38 8.00 -7.36
C LEU A 111 -4.44 8.92 -7.98
N LYS A 112 -4.65 10.11 -7.44
CA LYS A 112 -5.53 11.12 -8.02
C LYS A 112 -5.16 11.37 -9.49
N GLY A 113 -6.15 11.26 -10.38
CA GLY A 113 -5.95 11.38 -11.82
C GLY A 113 -5.43 10.13 -12.52
N LYS A 114 -5.03 9.09 -11.78
CA LYS A 114 -4.58 7.79 -12.33
C LYS A 114 -5.65 6.70 -12.25
N ILE A 115 -6.70 6.92 -11.49
CA ILE A 115 -7.86 6.03 -11.40
C ILE A 115 -9.07 6.77 -11.96
N LYS A 116 -9.79 6.16 -12.91
CA LYS A 116 -11.11 6.64 -13.31
C LYS A 116 -12.14 6.05 -12.34
N ILE A 117 -12.78 6.93 -11.59
CA ILE A 117 -13.76 6.57 -10.56
C ILE A 117 -15.15 6.73 -11.13
N PRO A 118 -16.01 5.70 -11.07
CA PRO A 118 -17.38 5.79 -11.57
C PRO A 118 -18.24 6.68 -10.69
N GLN A 119 -19.32 7.22 -11.25
CA GLN A 119 -20.33 7.95 -10.47
C GLN A 119 -21.37 6.95 -9.95
N VAL A 120 -21.08 6.34 -8.81
CA VAL A 120 -21.95 5.36 -8.14
C VAL A 120 -22.19 5.76 -6.69
N LYS A 121 -23.22 5.19 -6.09
CA LYS A 121 -23.49 5.42 -4.66
C LYS A 121 -22.42 4.72 -3.83
N SER A 122 -21.83 5.44 -2.88
CA SER A 122 -20.91 4.90 -1.89
C SER A 122 -21.60 4.54 -0.58
N ASP A 123 -21.03 3.59 0.15
CA ASP A 123 -21.29 3.33 1.55
C ASP A 123 -20.03 3.71 2.32
N SER A 124 -20.03 4.92 2.89
CA SER A 124 -18.87 5.53 3.56
C SER A 124 -18.95 5.48 5.09
N GLU A 125 -19.78 4.62 5.65
CA GLU A 125 -19.99 4.46 7.10
C GLU A 125 -18.67 4.22 7.85
N LEU A 126 -17.81 3.34 7.33
CA LEU A 126 -16.52 3.01 7.96
C LEU A 126 -15.42 4.06 7.71
N LEU A 127 -15.70 5.10 6.92
CA LEU A 127 -14.76 6.18 6.61
C LEU A 127 -14.93 7.41 7.52
N PHE A 128 -15.61 7.31 8.66
CA PHE A 128 -15.93 8.47 9.50
C PHE A 128 -14.68 9.19 10.02
N GLN A 129 -13.62 8.46 10.41
CA GLN A 129 -12.35 9.07 10.83
C GLN A 129 -11.61 9.72 9.66
N ASP A 130 -11.65 9.06 8.48
CA ASP A 130 -11.06 9.62 7.26
C ASP A 130 -11.74 10.94 6.87
N LYS A 131 -13.06 10.97 6.91
CA LYS A 131 -13.83 12.19 6.59
C LYS A 131 -13.54 13.33 7.57
N ASP A 132 -13.48 13.05 8.87
CA ASP A 132 -13.10 14.02 9.88
C ASP A 132 -11.68 14.57 9.63
N ALA A 133 -10.72 13.70 9.31
CA ALA A 133 -9.35 14.10 8.99
C ALA A 133 -9.28 14.94 7.70
N ILE A 134 -10.02 14.56 6.65
CA ILE A 134 -10.08 15.31 5.40
C ILE A 134 -10.63 16.72 5.64
N ASP A 135 -11.70 16.83 6.40
CA ASP A 135 -12.36 18.11 6.71
C ASP A 135 -11.46 19.01 7.56
N LYS A 136 -10.91 18.50 8.67
CA LYS A 136 -10.01 19.26 9.56
C LYS A 136 -8.71 19.65 8.90
N GLY A 137 -8.13 18.75 8.12
CA GLY A 137 -6.90 18.98 7.36
C GLY A 137 -7.11 19.76 6.08
N LYS A 138 -8.36 20.00 5.63
CA LYS A 138 -8.70 20.59 4.32
C LYS A 138 -7.94 19.92 3.17
N LEU A 139 -7.92 18.59 3.20
CA LEU A 139 -7.04 17.79 2.35
C LEU A 139 -7.58 17.65 0.92
N PHE A 140 -8.89 17.61 0.75
CA PHE A 140 -9.57 17.36 -0.52
C PHE A 140 -10.67 18.42 -0.76
N ASP A 141 -10.90 18.73 -2.01
CA ASP A 141 -12.12 19.44 -2.40
C ASP A 141 -13.35 18.48 -2.40
N ALA A 142 -14.54 19.02 -2.64
CA ALA A 142 -15.77 18.22 -2.59
C ALA A 142 -15.79 17.07 -3.61
N LYS A 143 -15.20 17.27 -4.79
CA LYS A 143 -15.11 16.22 -5.81
C LYS A 143 -14.14 15.12 -5.38
N ASP A 144 -12.96 15.48 -4.92
CA ASP A 144 -11.96 14.53 -4.46
C ASP A 144 -12.47 13.72 -3.26
N GLN A 145 -13.19 14.36 -2.35
CA GLN A 145 -13.82 13.66 -1.21
C GLN A 145 -14.88 12.66 -1.68
N ALA A 146 -15.73 13.03 -2.63
CA ALA A 146 -16.72 12.11 -3.20
C ALA A 146 -16.04 10.92 -3.92
N ASP A 147 -15.01 11.19 -4.70
CA ASP A 147 -14.23 10.15 -5.39
C ASP A 147 -13.51 9.23 -4.39
N PHE A 148 -12.95 9.78 -3.31
CA PHE A 148 -12.35 9.03 -2.21
C PHE A 148 -13.37 8.10 -1.53
N GLU A 149 -14.55 8.59 -1.20
CA GLU A 149 -15.61 7.81 -0.57
C GLU A 149 -16.12 6.68 -1.47
N ILE A 150 -16.15 6.88 -2.79
CA ILE A 150 -16.48 5.83 -3.77
C ILE A 150 -15.35 4.80 -3.86
N LEU A 151 -14.09 5.25 -3.95
CA LEU A 151 -12.94 4.34 -4.08
C LEU A 151 -12.83 3.38 -2.89
N PHE A 152 -13.11 3.84 -1.68
CA PHE A 152 -13.00 3.09 -0.43
C PHE A 152 -14.35 2.74 0.20
N SER A 153 -15.41 2.73 -0.60
CA SER A 153 -16.73 2.30 -0.15
C SER A 153 -16.70 0.89 0.40
N ARG A 154 -17.42 0.67 1.49
CA ARG A 154 -17.72 -0.66 1.98
C ARG A 154 -18.59 -1.41 0.95
N VAL A 155 -18.32 -2.71 0.75
CA VAL A 155 -19.04 -3.56 -0.19
C VAL A 155 -19.75 -4.67 0.57
N LYS A 156 -21.07 -4.82 0.40
CA LYS A 156 -21.83 -5.91 1.00
C LYS A 156 -21.36 -7.27 0.54
N THR A 157 -21.39 -8.24 1.45
CA THR A 157 -21.01 -9.62 1.16
C THR A 157 -21.91 -10.59 1.91
N GLU A 158 -21.54 -11.86 1.94
CA GLU A 158 -22.26 -12.96 2.57
C GLU A 158 -21.57 -13.38 3.87
N ALA A 159 -22.37 -13.96 4.80
CA ALA A 159 -21.87 -14.54 6.05
C ALA A 159 -21.12 -15.86 5.79
N THR A 160 -19.92 -15.78 5.22
CA THR A 160 -19.07 -16.93 4.89
C THR A 160 -17.60 -16.63 5.18
N GLN A 161 -16.81 -17.67 5.38
CA GLN A 161 -15.35 -17.58 5.49
C GLN A 161 -14.62 -17.84 4.15
N ASP A 162 -15.37 -18.11 3.09
CA ASP A 162 -14.79 -18.37 1.76
C ASP A 162 -14.31 -17.07 1.10
N VAL A 163 -13.00 -16.88 1.10
CA VAL A 163 -12.34 -15.71 0.50
C VAL A 163 -12.69 -15.55 -0.99
N LYS A 164 -12.93 -16.63 -1.74
CA LYS A 164 -13.26 -16.57 -3.17
C LYS A 164 -14.57 -15.83 -3.42
N ILE A 165 -15.56 -16.04 -2.54
CA ILE A 165 -16.85 -15.33 -2.61
C ILE A 165 -16.63 -13.85 -2.36
N HIS A 166 -15.90 -13.50 -1.33
CA HIS A 166 -15.60 -12.10 -0.99
C HIS A 166 -14.78 -11.41 -2.07
N ALA A 167 -13.75 -12.08 -2.58
CA ALA A 167 -12.93 -11.56 -3.68
C ALA A 167 -13.77 -11.26 -4.92
N LYS A 168 -14.74 -12.12 -5.25
CA LYS A 168 -15.65 -11.88 -6.37
C LYS A 168 -16.50 -10.62 -6.15
N HIS A 169 -17.06 -10.40 -4.95
CA HIS A 169 -17.82 -9.20 -4.66
C HIS A 169 -16.98 -7.92 -4.84
N MET A 170 -15.74 -7.95 -4.35
CA MET A 170 -14.82 -6.82 -4.53
C MET A 170 -14.43 -6.61 -5.99
N GLU A 171 -14.13 -7.67 -6.74
CA GLU A 171 -13.84 -7.57 -8.18
C GLU A 171 -15.04 -7.03 -8.96
N ASP A 172 -16.26 -7.45 -8.63
CA ASP A 172 -17.49 -6.95 -9.25
C ASP A 172 -17.70 -5.46 -8.96
N TYR A 173 -17.34 -5.00 -7.77
CA TYR A 173 -17.33 -3.58 -7.44
C TYR A 173 -16.29 -2.82 -8.27
N TYR A 174 -15.04 -3.26 -8.25
CA TYR A 174 -13.93 -2.57 -8.89
C TYR A 174 -13.88 -2.68 -10.41
N LYS A 175 -14.64 -3.59 -11.04
CA LYS A 175 -14.69 -3.66 -12.51
C LYS A 175 -15.24 -2.39 -13.19
N GLN A 176 -15.91 -1.52 -12.43
CA GLN A 176 -16.42 -0.23 -12.89
C GLN A 176 -15.34 0.86 -12.91
N PHE A 177 -14.19 0.62 -12.27
CA PHE A 177 -13.06 1.54 -12.20
C PHE A 177 -12.08 1.24 -13.32
N THR A 178 -11.29 2.24 -13.71
CA THR A 178 -10.12 2.01 -14.57
C THR A 178 -8.87 2.39 -13.81
N PHE A 179 -7.98 1.44 -13.61
CA PHE A 179 -6.72 1.61 -12.90
C PHE A 179 -5.56 1.80 -13.86
N ASP A 180 -4.48 2.45 -13.39
CA ASP A 180 -3.24 2.61 -14.13
C ASP A 180 -2.37 1.36 -14.01
N ASP A 181 -1.71 0.95 -15.11
CA ASP A 181 -0.87 -0.26 -15.13
C ASP A 181 0.45 -0.12 -14.38
N LYS A 182 0.95 1.10 -14.21
CA LYS A 182 2.25 1.38 -13.60
C LYS A 182 2.13 1.86 -12.16
N ALA A 183 1.15 2.69 -11.87
CA ALA A 183 0.85 3.16 -10.53
C ALA A 183 -0.30 2.33 -9.96
N ARG A 184 0.03 1.26 -9.24
CA ARG A 184 -0.92 0.24 -8.82
C ARG A 184 -1.41 0.46 -7.40
N MET A 185 -2.70 0.28 -7.18
CA MET A 185 -3.32 0.27 -5.86
C MET A 185 -3.28 -1.16 -5.30
N LEU A 186 -2.50 -1.38 -4.24
CA LEU A 186 -2.52 -2.66 -3.51
C LEU A 186 -3.33 -2.52 -2.24
N SER A 187 -4.37 -3.33 -2.09
CA SER A 187 -5.31 -3.30 -0.99
C SER A 187 -5.29 -4.58 -0.18
N VAL A 188 -5.40 -4.45 1.13
CA VAL A 188 -5.75 -5.54 2.06
C VAL A 188 -7.22 -5.37 2.38
N VAL A 189 -8.04 -6.30 1.94
CA VAL A 189 -9.49 -6.31 2.19
C VAL A 189 -9.78 -7.15 3.42
N VAL A 190 -10.60 -6.61 4.31
CA VAL A 190 -11.04 -7.29 5.53
C VAL A 190 -12.54 -7.53 5.51
N HIS A 191 -12.98 -8.63 6.10
CA HIS A 191 -14.37 -8.96 6.33
C HIS A 191 -14.80 -8.40 7.69
N ASP A 192 -15.88 -7.65 7.71
CA ASP A 192 -16.51 -7.07 8.91
C ASP A 192 -17.97 -7.48 9.00
N ASN A 193 -18.48 -7.75 10.19
CA ASN A 193 -19.87 -8.13 10.43
C ASN A 193 -20.53 -7.40 11.60
N LEU A 194 -20.00 -6.24 12.00
CA LEU A 194 -20.57 -5.44 13.10
C LEU A 194 -21.95 -4.85 12.76
N ASP A 195 -22.17 -4.57 11.48
CA ASP A 195 -23.43 -4.01 10.96
C ASP A 195 -23.83 -4.73 9.65
N GLY A 196 -23.97 -6.06 9.76
CA GLY A 196 -24.11 -6.94 8.59
C GLY A 196 -22.77 -7.21 7.90
N ASP A 197 -22.75 -8.28 7.10
CA ASP A 197 -21.50 -8.71 6.45
C ASP A 197 -21.09 -7.76 5.34
N SER A 198 -19.90 -7.21 5.47
CA SER A 198 -19.32 -6.28 4.50
C SER A 198 -17.82 -6.46 4.34
N LEU A 199 -17.31 -5.96 3.23
CA LEU A 199 -15.88 -5.95 2.89
C LEU A 199 -15.40 -4.50 2.90
N PHE A 200 -14.22 -4.30 3.43
CA PHE A 200 -13.64 -3.00 3.61
C PHE A 200 -12.14 -3.01 3.33
N VAL A 201 -11.64 -1.94 2.71
CA VAL A 201 -10.20 -1.77 2.53
C VAL A 201 -9.55 -1.37 3.85
N GLY A 202 -9.06 -2.34 4.59
CA GLY A 202 -8.43 -2.15 5.90
C GLY A 202 -7.05 -1.53 5.82
N HIS A 203 -6.30 -1.83 4.76
CA HIS A 203 -5.02 -1.19 4.46
C HIS A 203 -4.82 -1.06 2.95
N VAL A 204 -4.03 -0.07 2.54
CA VAL A 204 -3.76 0.19 1.12
C VAL A 204 -2.47 1.01 0.95
N GLY A 205 -1.80 0.79 -0.17
CA GLY A 205 -0.64 1.59 -0.58
C GLY A 205 -0.48 1.59 -2.10
N VAL A 206 0.56 2.25 -2.56
CA VAL A 206 0.86 2.43 -3.99
C VAL A 206 2.13 1.69 -4.36
N LEU A 207 2.05 0.83 -5.37
CA LEU A 207 3.17 0.10 -5.95
C LEU A 207 3.51 0.65 -7.32
N VAL A 208 4.77 1.02 -7.52
CA VAL A 208 5.30 1.45 -8.82
C VAL A 208 6.52 0.63 -9.21
N PRO A 209 6.75 0.38 -10.53
CA PRO A 209 7.95 -0.30 -10.98
C PRO A 209 9.18 0.62 -10.83
N THR A 210 10.33 -0.02 -10.57
CA THR A 210 11.66 0.60 -10.59
C THR A 210 12.54 -0.10 -11.61
N THR A 211 13.79 0.33 -11.76
CA THR A 211 14.74 -0.35 -12.65
C THR A 211 14.98 -1.80 -12.23
N ASP A 212 15.04 -2.07 -10.92
CA ASP A 212 15.47 -3.36 -10.37
C ASP A 212 14.36 -4.11 -9.63
N GLY A 213 13.12 -3.64 -9.70
CA GLY A 213 12.01 -4.25 -9.00
C GLY A 213 10.82 -3.30 -8.84
N TYR A 214 10.38 -3.13 -7.61
CA TYR A 214 9.21 -2.32 -7.26
C TYR A 214 9.45 -1.51 -6.00
N LEU A 215 8.84 -0.33 -5.97
CA LEU A 215 8.72 0.51 -4.78
C LEU A 215 7.26 0.49 -4.30
N PHE A 216 7.05 0.13 -3.06
CA PHE A 216 5.76 0.23 -2.38
C PHE A 216 5.80 1.35 -1.35
N VAL A 217 4.84 2.27 -1.40
CA VAL A 217 4.72 3.37 -0.44
C VAL A 217 3.38 3.30 0.28
N GLU A 218 3.42 3.45 1.60
CA GLU A 218 2.26 3.37 2.47
C GLU A 218 2.37 4.35 3.65
N LYS A 219 1.24 4.75 4.22
CA LYS A 219 1.15 5.30 5.58
C LYS A 219 0.55 4.21 6.44
N LEU A 220 1.23 3.81 7.51
CA LEU A 220 0.85 2.61 8.26
C LEU A 220 -0.51 2.76 8.94
N THR A 221 -0.68 3.79 9.75
CA THR A 221 -1.95 4.18 10.39
C THR A 221 -2.04 5.70 10.45
N PHE A 222 -3.02 6.25 11.14
CA PHE A 222 -3.04 7.71 11.43
C PHE A 222 -1.81 8.12 12.27
N GLU A 223 -1.44 7.31 13.25
CA GLU A 223 -0.32 7.57 14.15
C GLU A 223 1.01 7.11 13.56
N GLU A 224 1.09 5.84 13.14
CA GLU A 224 2.33 5.22 12.68
C GLU A 224 2.83 5.81 11.35
N PRO A 225 4.16 5.76 11.09
CA PRO A 225 4.80 6.55 10.05
C PRO A 225 4.47 6.14 8.62
N TYR A 226 4.96 6.97 7.70
CA TYR A 226 5.15 6.60 6.30
C TYR A 226 6.22 5.52 6.19
N GLN A 227 6.06 4.66 5.20
CA GLN A 227 7.02 3.63 4.88
C GLN A 227 7.14 3.45 3.38
N ALA A 228 8.36 3.43 2.88
CA ALA A 228 8.69 3.02 1.52
C ALA A 228 9.50 1.74 1.59
N ILE A 229 9.11 0.73 0.79
CA ILE A 229 9.79 -0.57 0.75
C ILE A 229 10.14 -0.90 -0.69
N LYS A 230 11.39 -1.29 -0.91
CA LYS A 230 11.87 -1.83 -2.19
C LYS A 230 11.76 -3.35 -2.18
N PHE A 231 11.08 -3.89 -3.19
CA PHE A 231 10.91 -5.32 -3.39
C PHE A 231 11.51 -5.75 -4.73
N ALA A 232 12.01 -6.98 -4.81
CA ALA A 232 12.49 -7.56 -6.06
C ALA A 232 11.34 -7.91 -7.02
N SER A 233 10.16 -8.23 -6.49
CA SER A 233 8.97 -8.59 -7.26
C SER A 233 7.67 -8.12 -6.64
N LYS A 234 6.59 -8.06 -7.43
CA LYS A 234 5.24 -7.81 -6.89
C LYS A 234 4.83 -8.89 -5.88
N LYS A 235 5.21 -10.14 -6.15
CA LYS A 235 4.87 -11.26 -5.28
C LYS A 235 5.45 -11.09 -3.87
N ASP A 236 6.64 -10.52 -3.76
CA ASP A 236 7.27 -10.24 -2.46
C ASP A 236 6.49 -9.16 -1.69
N CYS A 237 5.98 -8.14 -2.39
CA CYS A 237 5.09 -7.15 -1.79
C CYS A 237 3.76 -7.77 -1.33
N TYR A 238 3.15 -8.66 -2.13
CA TYR A 238 1.93 -9.37 -1.73
C TYR A 238 2.16 -10.23 -0.48
N LYS A 239 3.28 -10.95 -0.42
CA LYS A 239 3.67 -11.74 0.77
C LYS A 239 3.85 -10.86 2.01
N TYR A 240 4.48 -9.70 1.85
CA TYR A 240 4.63 -8.73 2.93
C TYR A 240 3.27 -8.32 3.49
N LEU A 241 2.34 -7.90 2.64
CA LEU A 241 1.00 -7.49 3.04
C LEU A 241 0.20 -8.64 3.67
N THR A 242 0.23 -9.83 3.06
CA THR A 242 -0.45 -11.02 3.59
C THR A 242 0.06 -11.38 4.97
N THR A 243 1.38 -11.38 5.17
CA THR A 243 1.99 -11.72 6.47
C THR A 243 1.67 -10.69 7.53
N LYS A 244 1.76 -9.41 7.19
CA LYS A 244 1.55 -8.30 8.13
C LYS A 244 0.12 -8.24 8.64
N TYR A 245 -0.86 -8.49 7.78
CA TYR A 245 -2.28 -8.32 8.09
C TYR A 245 -3.05 -9.64 8.29
N LYS A 246 -2.37 -10.79 8.37
CA LYS A 246 -2.99 -12.12 8.50
C LYS A 246 -3.96 -12.26 9.69
N ASP A 247 -3.73 -11.50 10.74
CA ASP A 247 -4.49 -11.56 12.00
C ASP A 247 -5.62 -10.52 12.07
N TYR A 248 -5.86 -9.77 10.99
CA TYR A 248 -6.97 -8.80 10.88
C TYR A 248 -8.28 -9.53 10.54
N THR A 249 -8.66 -10.44 11.41
CA THR A 249 -9.86 -11.26 11.30
C THR A 249 -10.36 -11.63 12.70
N GLY A 250 -11.48 -12.32 12.78
CA GLY A 250 -12.08 -12.75 14.03
C GLY A 250 -12.95 -13.99 13.84
N PRO A 251 -13.60 -14.47 14.90
CA PRO A 251 -14.49 -15.65 14.82
C PRO A 251 -15.60 -15.41 13.78
N GLY A 252 -15.76 -16.37 12.87
CA GLY A 252 -16.77 -16.32 11.81
C GLY A 252 -16.43 -15.44 10.61
N LEU A 253 -15.34 -14.65 10.68
CA LEU A 253 -14.90 -13.80 9.58
C LEU A 253 -13.93 -14.54 8.65
N ALA A 254 -13.95 -14.17 7.38
CA ALA A 254 -12.95 -14.63 6.42
C ALA A 254 -11.57 -14.00 6.72
N LYS A 255 -10.50 -14.68 6.29
CA LYS A 255 -9.15 -14.12 6.35
C LYS A 255 -9.04 -12.89 5.44
N PRO A 256 -8.19 -11.90 5.80
CA PRO A 256 -7.85 -10.81 4.89
C PRO A 256 -7.26 -11.34 3.59
N PHE A 257 -7.49 -10.62 2.50
CA PHE A 257 -6.95 -10.99 1.20
C PHE A 257 -6.45 -9.76 0.44
N ILE A 258 -5.57 -10.00 -0.52
CA ILE A 258 -4.89 -8.94 -1.25
C ILE A 258 -5.58 -8.72 -2.59
N MET A 259 -5.75 -7.44 -2.96
CA MET A 259 -6.16 -7.04 -4.29
C MET A 259 -5.11 -6.13 -4.92
N ASP A 260 -4.85 -6.32 -6.19
CA ASP A 260 -3.99 -5.49 -7.01
C ASP A 260 -4.83 -4.85 -8.12
N ASN A 261 -4.99 -3.51 -8.07
CA ASN A 261 -5.86 -2.77 -8.98
C ASN A 261 -7.27 -3.37 -9.09
N GLY A 262 -7.86 -3.70 -7.97
CA GLY A 262 -9.21 -4.26 -7.90
C GLY A 262 -9.34 -5.70 -8.41
N LYS A 263 -8.22 -6.43 -8.57
CA LYS A 263 -8.18 -7.85 -8.90
C LYS A 263 -7.64 -8.65 -7.72
N TRP A 264 -8.31 -9.74 -7.41
CA TRP A 264 -7.84 -10.64 -6.37
C TRP A 264 -6.49 -11.27 -6.71
N VAL A 265 -5.60 -11.25 -5.75
CA VAL A 265 -4.31 -11.94 -5.81
C VAL A 265 -4.45 -13.25 -5.04
N ASP A 266 -4.63 -14.34 -5.77
CA ASP A 266 -4.62 -15.68 -5.19
C ASP A 266 -3.17 -16.06 -4.83
N MET A 267 -2.93 -16.25 -3.53
CA MET A 267 -1.59 -16.54 -2.98
C MET A 267 -1.39 -18.02 -2.65
N ASP A 268 -2.41 -18.87 -2.86
CA ASP A 268 -2.37 -20.32 -2.62
C ASP A 268 -1.70 -21.09 -3.76
#